data_0f4cd84c591f258aa279ce3ebd4ee68a
#
_entry.id   0f4cd84c591f258aa279ce3ebd4ee68a
#
_cell.length_a   1.000
_cell.length_b   1.000
_cell.length_c   1.000
_cell.angle_alpha   90.00
_cell.angle_beta   90.00
_cell.angle_gamma   90.00
#
_symmetry.space_group_name_H-M   'P 1'
#
loop_
_entity.id
_entity.type
_entity.pdbx_description
1 polymer ?
#
loop_
_entity_poly.entity_id
_entity_poly.type
_entity_poly.pdbx_seq_one_letter_code
_entity_poly.pdbx_strand_id
1 'polypeptide(L)'
;MRLFVILFSFLLFANRTVKAQTDTISYGVIKNMPAFYEQLKQQLTYPEAWGNSATKDFGKWRAEARKTVMECMQNLPPAPKEYDMSVVGTEQRAGYEARKIWFNVSEWSRIPAYLLVPDGKGPFPAIIMLHDHGAHFSIGKEKMVRPFGVSPEISADAGNWVVRCYDGPYTGDYFAQ
;
A
#
# COMPACT_ATOMS: atom_id res chain seq x y z
N MET A 1 69.24 0.92 27.41
CA MET A 1 68.15 0.67 28.35
C MET A 1 66.82 1.43 28.02
N ARG A 2 66.85 2.48 27.19
CA ARG A 2 65.64 3.22 26.82
C ARG A 2 64.84 2.64 25.61
N LEU A 3 65.48 1.84 24.76
CA LEU A 3 64.86 1.26 23.58
C LEU A 3 63.98 0.04 23.91
N PHE A 4 64.31 -0.71 24.93
CA PHE A 4 63.55 -1.90 25.36
C PHE A 4 62.19 -1.57 26.01
N VAL A 5 62.08 -0.42 26.65
CA VAL A 5 60.83 0.01 27.33
C VAL A 5 59.74 0.42 26.32
N ILE A 6 60.15 1.00 25.18
CA ILE A 6 59.22 1.42 24.12
C ILE A 6 58.65 0.21 23.36
N LEU A 7 59.45 -0.84 23.12
CA LEU A 7 58.95 -2.07 22.46
C LEU A 7 57.99 -2.84 23.36
N PHE A 8 58.17 -2.84 24.67
CA PHE A 8 57.26 -3.54 25.58
C PHE A 8 55.93 -2.80 25.76
N SER A 9 55.91 -1.50 25.64
CA SER A 9 54.68 -0.69 25.67
C SER A 9 53.82 -0.90 24.41
N PHE A 10 54.43 -1.16 23.26
CA PHE A 10 53.73 -1.44 22.01
C PHE A 10 53.08 -2.85 21.96
N LEU A 11 53.69 -3.82 22.63
CA LEU A 11 53.15 -5.18 22.72
C LEU A 11 51.95 -5.31 23.69
N LEU A 12 51.79 -4.39 24.61
CA LEU A 12 50.62 -4.38 25.53
C LEU A 12 49.36 -3.76 24.90
N PHE A 13 49.48 -3.05 23.80
CA PHE A 13 48.33 -2.50 23.08
C PHE A 13 47.79 -3.41 21.98
N ALA A 14 48.54 -4.45 21.59
CA ALA A 14 48.15 -5.33 20.47
C ALA A 14 47.18 -6.44 20.85
N ASN A 15 46.81 -6.60 22.12
CA ASN A 15 45.90 -7.66 22.57
C ASN A 15 44.53 -7.17 23.08
N ARG A 16 44.09 -5.99 22.65
CA ARG A 16 42.64 -5.71 22.75
C ARG A 16 41.98 -6.35 21.54
N THR A 17 41.59 -7.59 21.68
CA THR A 17 40.54 -8.17 20.84
C THR A 17 39.32 -7.28 21.01
N VAL A 18 39.08 -6.39 20.07
CA VAL A 18 37.79 -5.78 19.87
C VAL A 18 36.87 -6.97 19.50
N LYS A 19 36.15 -7.50 20.48
CA LYS A 19 35.00 -8.34 20.18
C LYS A 19 34.07 -7.42 19.42
N ALA A 20 34.06 -7.54 18.11
CA ALA A 20 32.95 -7.04 17.34
C ALA A 20 31.71 -7.70 17.94
N GLN A 21 30.91 -6.91 18.62
CA GLN A 21 29.62 -7.32 19.08
C GLN A 21 28.81 -7.51 17.78
N THR A 22 28.75 -8.76 17.33
CA THR A 22 27.80 -9.15 16.30
C THR A 22 26.44 -9.14 16.96
N ASP A 23 25.86 -7.93 17.13
CA ASP A 23 24.43 -7.81 17.31
C ASP A 23 23.82 -8.37 16.04
N THR A 24 23.48 -9.63 16.10
CA THR A 24 22.63 -10.26 15.11
C THR A 24 21.28 -9.56 15.24
N ILE A 25 21.07 -8.53 14.42
CA ILE A 25 19.75 -7.90 14.28
C ILE A 25 18.87 -8.99 13.67
N SER A 26 18.13 -9.66 14.53
CA SER A 26 17.10 -10.60 14.08
C SER A 26 15.88 -9.78 13.66
N TYR A 27 15.55 -9.76 12.38
CA TYR A 27 14.37 -9.10 11.79
C TYR A 27 13.05 -9.85 12.06
N GLY A 28 12.87 -10.40 13.24
CA GLY A 28 11.57 -10.94 13.66
C GLY A 28 10.61 -9.79 14.02
N VAL A 29 9.43 -9.80 13.44
CA VAL A 29 8.47 -8.70 13.30
C VAL A 29 8.05 -7.99 14.60
N ILE A 30 8.33 -8.49 15.78
CA ILE A 30 7.86 -7.91 17.06
C ILE A 30 8.98 -7.74 18.09
N LYS A 31 10.07 -8.49 18.00
CA LYS A 31 11.11 -8.49 19.04
C LYS A 31 12.31 -7.58 18.78
N ASN A 32 12.40 -6.96 17.60
CA ASN A 32 13.57 -6.21 17.16
C ASN A 32 13.29 -4.76 16.78
N MET A 33 12.17 -4.23 17.20
CA MET A 33 11.96 -2.79 17.11
C MET A 33 12.95 -2.12 18.05
N PRO A 34 13.63 -1.04 17.62
CA PRO A 34 14.48 -0.26 18.50
C PRO A 34 13.76 0.11 19.79
N ALA A 35 14.44 0.12 20.92
CA ALA A 35 13.85 0.37 22.23
C ALA A 35 13.04 1.68 22.30
N PHE A 36 13.40 2.69 21.50
CA PHE A 36 12.66 3.95 21.44
C PHE A 36 11.23 3.78 20.89
N TYR A 37 10.98 2.80 20.03
CA TYR A 37 9.60 2.52 19.55
C TYR A 37 8.71 1.99 20.65
N GLU A 38 9.25 1.19 21.57
CA GLU A 38 8.48 0.73 22.73
C GLU A 38 8.13 1.90 23.66
N GLN A 39 9.03 2.83 23.85
CA GLN A 39 8.77 4.04 24.62
C GLN A 39 7.75 4.95 23.90
N LEU A 40 7.88 5.14 22.60
CA LEU A 40 6.93 5.91 21.80
C LEU A 40 5.54 5.27 21.84
N LYS A 41 5.46 3.97 21.68
CA LYS A 41 4.20 3.20 21.75
C LYS A 41 3.48 3.35 23.08
N GLN A 42 4.22 3.39 24.21
CA GLN A 42 3.65 3.64 25.53
C GLN A 42 3.04 5.04 25.67
N GLN A 43 3.45 6.00 24.86
CA GLN A 43 2.93 7.36 24.85
C GLN A 43 1.70 7.53 23.95
N LEU A 44 1.35 6.53 23.12
CA LEU A 44 0.19 6.60 22.25
C LEU A 44 -1.10 6.46 23.06
N THR A 45 -1.90 7.52 23.07
CA THR A 45 -3.15 7.58 23.85
C THR A 45 -4.40 7.38 23.01
N TYR A 46 -4.28 7.49 21.69
CA TYR A 46 -5.38 7.37 20.72
C TYR A 46 -6.65 8.16 21.13
N PRO A 47 -6.55 9.47 21.37
CA PRO A 47 -7.67 10.27 21.90
C PRO A 47 -8.88 10.26 20.97
N GLU A 48 -8.68 10.13 19.67
CA GLU A 48 -9.74 10.07 18.64
C GLU A 48 -10.38 8.69 18.48
N ALA A 49 -9.89 7.65 19.18
CA ALA A 49 -10.53 6.35 19.11
C ALA A 49 -11.93 6.40 19.76
N TRP A 50 -12.93 5.76 19.13
CA TRP A 50 -14.29 5.72 19.66
C TRP A 50 -14.36 5.30 21.15
N GLY A 51 -13.59 4.28 21.54
CA GLY A 51 -13.54 3.81 22.91
C GLY A 51 -13.02 4.84 23.92
N ASN A 52 -12.23 5.82 23.47
CA ASN A 52 -11.65 6.87 24.31
C ASN A 52 -12.45 8.19 24.23
N SER A 53 -13.45 8.25 23.37
CA SER A 53 -14.23 9.47 23.15
C SER A 53 -15.12 9.81 24.35
N ALA A 54 -15.17 11.09 24.71
CA ALA A 54 -16.07 11.62 25.71
C ALA A 54 -17.52 11.60 25.25
N THR A 55 -17.78 11.75 23.96
CA THR A 55 -19.15 11.69 23.40
C THR A 55 -19.64 10.25 23.28
N LYS A 56 -20.94 10.05 23.53
CA LYS A 56 -21.65 8.80 23.28
C LYS A 56 -22.46 8.81 21.98
N ASP A 57 -22.44 9.93 21.28
CA ASP A 57 -23.05 10.09 19.97
C ASP A 57 -22.05 9.67 18.89
N PHE A 58 -22.30 8.51 18.28
CA PHE A 58 -21.46 7.98 17.21
C PHE A 58 -21.40 8.89 15.99
N GLY A 59 -22.52 9.53 15.64
CA GLY A 59 -22.58 10.45 14.48
C GLY A 59 -21.66 11.66 14.69
N LYS A 60 -21.72 12.25 15.88
CA LYS A 60 -20.84 13.37 16.25
C LYS A 60 -19.38 12.95 16.28
N TRP A 61 -19.06 11.86 16.94
CA TRP A 61 -17.68 11.32 16.97
C TRP A 61 -17.15 11.09 15.55
N ARG A 62 -17.93 10.42 14.69
CA ARG A 62 -17.52 10.12 13.31
C ARG A 62 -17.22 11.39 12.52
N ALA A 63 -18.01 12.45 12.71
CA ALA A 63 -17.78 13.72 12.04
C ALA A 63 -16.46 14.38 12.48
N GLU A 64 -16.18 14.38 13.79
CA GLU A 64 -14.97 14.93 14.38
C GLU A 64 -13.73 14.12 13.96
N ALA A 65 -13.76 12.79 14.11
CA ALA A 65 -12.67 11.91 13.70
C ALA A 65 -12.36 12.02 12.20
N ARG A 66 -13.41 12.11 11.36
CA ARG A 66 -13.23 12.33 9.92
C ARG A 66 -12.56 13.67 9.63
N LYS A 67 -12.93 14.72 10.34
CA LYS A 67 -12.30 16.05 10.21
C LYS A 67 -10.80 15.96 10.49
N THR A 68 -10.42 15.35 11.61
CA THR A 68 -9.00 15.14 11.98
C THR A 68 -8.23 14.36 10.92
N VAL A 69 -8.81 13.28 10.39
CA VAL A 69 -8.20 12.52 9.30
C VAL A 69 -7.99 13.38 8.05
N MET A 70 -8.98 14.17 7.68
CA MET A 70 -8.88 15.05 6.50
C MET A 70 -7.82 16.13 6.69
N GLU A 71 -7.69 16.69 7.90
CA GLU A 71 -6.63 17.65 8.23
C GLU A 71 -5.23 17.01 8.13
N CYS A 72 -5.06 15.75 8.53
CA CYS A 72 -3.81 15.01 8.38
C CYS A 72 -3.45 14.73 6.91
N MET A 73 -4.44 14.69 6.01
CA MET A 73 -4.22 14.52 4.57
C MET A 73 -3.79 15.79 3.85
N GLN A 74 -3.68 16.89 4.56
CA GLN A 74 -3.30 18.22 4.02
C GLN A 74 -4.26 18.70 2.91
N ASN A 75 -3.72 19.47 1.94
CA ASN A 75 -4.52 19.99 0.84
C ASN A 75 -4.74 18.91 -0.21
N LEU A 76 -5.98 18.53 -0.42
CA LEU A 76 -6.34 17.68 -1.55
C LEU A 76 -6.18 18.46 -2.87
N PRO A 77 -5.77 17.79 -3.96
CA PRO A 77 -5.74 18.41 -5.26
C PRO A 77 -7.16 18.87 -5.66
N PRO A 78 -7.29 19.94 -6.43
CA PRO A 78 -8.59 20.41 -6.91
C PRO A 78 -9.34 19.31 -7.67
N ALA A 79 -10.64 19.19 -7.42
CA ALA A 79 -11.48 18.27 -8.18
C ALA A 79 -11.44 18.63 -9.68
N PRO A 80 -11.49 17.65 -10.59
CA PRO A 80 -11.52 17.94 -12.01
C PRO A 80 -12.83 18.64 -12.37
N LYS A 81 -12.79 19.57 -13.32
CA LYS A 81 -14.00 20.23 -13.87
C LYS A 81 -14.90 19.20 -14.56
N GLU A 82 -14.26 18.28 -15.27
CA GLU A 82 -14.91 17.16 -15.94
C GLU A 82 -14.03 15.91 -15.79
N TYR A 83 -14.66 14.76 -15.62
CA TYR A 83 -13.93 13.49 -15.56
C TYR A 83 -13.31 13.11 -16.91
N ASP A 84 -13.84 13.63 -18.02
CA ASP A 84 -13.34 13.44 -19.38
C ASP A 84 -12.92 11.99 -19.66
N MET A 85 -13.86 11.07 -19.42
CA MET A 85 -13.60 9.65 -19.57
C MET A 85 -13.46 9.29 -21.06
N SER A 86 -12.38 8.59 -21.38
CA SER A 86 -12.17 8.00 -22.71
C SER A 86 -11.96 6.50 -22.62
N VAL A 87 -12.62 5.74 -23.51
CA VAL A 87 -12.43 4.29 -23.65
C VAL A 87 -11.34 4.06 -24.70
N VAL A 88 -10.29 3.34 -24.31
CA VAL A 88 -9.13 3.06 -25.20
C VAL A 88 -9.02 1.59 -25.59
N GLY A 89 -9.91 0.75 -25.10
CA GLY A 89 -9.98 -0.65 -25.48
C GLY A 89 -11.15 -1.34 -24.78
N THR A 90 -11.72 -2.37 -25.43
CA THR A 90 -12.81 -3.17 -24.90
C THR A 90 -12.56 -4.65 -25.15
N GLU A 91 -13.07 -5.50 -24.27
CA GLU A 91 -13.08 -6.95 -24.40
C GLU A 91 -14.41 -7.48 -23.84
N GLN A 92 -15.19 -8.18 -24.68
CA GLN A 92 -16.39 -8.88 -24.21
C GLN A 92 -15.98 -10.14 -23.47
N ARG A 93 -16.56 -10.35 -22.31
CA ARG A 93 -16.36 -11.49 -21.42
C ARG A 93 -17.70 -12.17 -21.10
N ALA A 94 -17.65 -13.33 -20.47
CA ALA A 94 -18.86 -14.01 -20.06
C ALA A 94 -19.58 -13.20 -18.96
N GLY A 95 -20.73 -12.61 -19.33
CA GLY A 95 -21.58 -11.85 -18.41
C GLY A 95 -21.27 -10.35 -18.27
N TYR A 96 -20.21 -9.82 -18.90
CA TYR A 96 -19.88 -8.41 -18.82
C TYR A 96 -18.91 -7.94 -19.91
N GLU A 97 -18.84 -6.63 -20.14
CA GLU A 97 -17.83 -5.99 -20.97
C GLU A 97 -16.75 -5.35 -20.11
N ALA A 98 -15.49 -5.67 -20.38
CA ALA A 98 -14.32 -5.03 -19.78
C ALA A 98 -13.81 -3.89 -20.67
N ARG A 99 -13.66 -2.70 -20.10
CA ARG A 99 -13.19 -1.49 -20.78
C ARG A 99 -11.91 -0.99 -20.15
N LYS A 100 -10.92 -0.66 -20.96
CA LYS A 100 -9.79 0.18 -20.53
C LYS A 100 -10.22 1.63 -20.70
N ILE A 101 -10.13 2.39 -19.62
CA ILE A 101 -10.52 3.79 -19.62
C ILE A 101 -9.38 4.66 -19.09
N TRP A 102 -9.39 5.91 -19.52
CA TRP A 102 -8.66 7.00 -18.90
C TRP A 102 -9.65 8.04 -18.41
N PHE A 103 -9.42 8.64 -17.23
CA PHE A 103 -10.25 9.70 -16.73
C PHE A 103 -9.49 10.61 -15.78
N ASN A 104 -9.97 11.84 -15.61
CA ASN A 104 -9.38 12.81 -14.70
C ASN A 104 -9.83 12.52 -13.27
N VAL A 105 -8.90 12.46 -12.32
CA VAL A 105 -9.17 12.35 -10.88
C VAL A 105 -8.95 13.67 -10.15
N SER A 106 -8.24 14.60 -10.78
CA SER A 106 -8.05 15.98 -10.33
C SER A 106 -7.81 16.88 -11.55
N GLU A 107 -7.73 18.19 -11.34
CA GLU A 107 -7.30 19.11 -12.41
C GLU A 107 -5.88 18.80 -12.93
N TRP A 108 -5.07 18.10 -12.12
CA TRP A 108 -3.65 17.87 -12.41
C TRP A 108 -3.31 16.46 -12.80
N SER A 109 -4.24 15.53 -12.69
CA SER A 109 -3.94 14.11 -12.92
C SER A 109 -5.05 13.35 -13.61
N ARG A 110 -4.62 12.51 -14.55
CA ARG A 110 -5.43 11.56 -15.31
C ARG A 110 -4.88 10.16 -15.09
N ILE A 111 -5.75 9.20 -14.83
CA ILE A 111 -5.33 7.83 -14.52
C ILE A 111 -5.97 6.80 -15.44
N PRO A 112 -5.27 5.67 -15.71
CA PRO A 112 -5.86 4.52 -16.37
C PRO A 112 -6.62 3.65 -15.37
N ALA A 113 -7.75 3.09 -15.80
CA ALA A 113 -8.53 2.13 -15.01
C ALA A 113 -9.14 1.04 -15.89
N TYR A 114 -9.64 -0.01 -15.26
CA TYR A 114 -10.58 -0.94 -15.86
C TYR A 114 -11.99 -0.59 -15.36
N LEU A 115 -12.95 -0.53 -16.29
CA LEU A 115 -14.36 -0.43 -16.00
C LEU A 115 -15.02 -1.74 -16.48
N LEU A 116 -15.61 -2.48 -15.57
CA LEU A 116 -16.34 -3.70 -15.87
C LEU A 116 -17.84 -3.40 -15.82
N VAL A 117 -18.53 -3.66 -16.91
CA VAL A 117 -19.96 -3.36 -17.05
C VAL A 117 -20.71 -4.68 -17.24
N PRO A 118 -21.51 -5.14 -16.26
CA PRO A 118 -22.32 -6.34 -16.40
C PRO A 118 -23.26 -6.27 -17.62
N ASP A 119 -23.52 -7.42 -18.22
CA ASP A 119 -24.54 -7.54 -19.26
C ASP A 119 -25.93 -7.26 -18.68
N GLY A 120 -26.85 -6.74 -19.52
CA GLY A 120 -28.21 -6.49 -19.12
C GLY A 120 -28.56 -5.01 -18.96
N LYS A 121 -29.73 -4.76 -18.34
CA LYS A 121 -30.26 -3.39 -18.20
C LYS A 121 -30.06 -2.90 -16.76
N GLY A 122 -29.18 -1.91 -16.59
CA GLY A 122 -28.96 -1.24 -15.30
C GLY A 122 -30.20 -0.48 -14.76
N PRO A 123 -30.05 0.22 -13.64
CA PRO A 123 -28.78 0.54 -12.99
C PRO A 123 -28.17 -0.64 -12.21
N PHE A 124 -26.84 -0.76 -12.25
CA PHE A 124 -26.09 -1.73 -11.47
C PHE A 124 -25.47 -1.09 -10.22
N PRO A 125 -25.27 -1.84 -9.13
CA PRO A 125 -24.43 -1.38 -8.02
C PRO A 125 -23.01 -1.06 -8.52
N ALA A 126 -22.43 0.02 -8.01
CA ALA A 126 -21.05 0.40 -8.36
C ALA A 126 -20.08 0.02 -7.25
N ILE A 127 -18.97 -0.62 -7.61
CA ILE A 127 -17.87 -0.97 -6.71
C ILE A 127 -16.60 -0.29 -7.21
N ILE A 128 -15.96 0.50 -6.35
CA ILE A 128 -14.63 1.06 -6.62
C ILE A 128 -13.61 0.15 -5.96
N MET A 129 -12.68 -0.39 -6.75
CA MET A 129 -11.63 -1.27 -6.28
C MET A 129 -10.28 -0.56 -6.41
N LEU A 130 -9.55 -0.50 -5.31
CA LEU A 130 -8.18 0.00 -5.26
C LEU A 130 -7.25 -1.19 -5.02
N HIS A 131 -6.24 -1.34 -5.88
CA HIS A 131 -5.27 -2.41 -5.72
C HIS A 131 -4.35 -2.17 -4.52
N ASP A 132 -3.85 -3.24 -3.93
CA ASP A 132 -2.85 -3.18 -2.89
C ASP A 132 -1.46 -2.76 -3.41
N HIS A 133 -0.61 -2.35 -2.49
CA HIS A 133 0.79 -2.06 -2.78
C HIS A 133 1.60 -3.35 -3.05
N GLY A 134 1.53 -4.32 -2.13
CA GLY A 134 2.14 -5.64 -2.21
C GLY A 134 3.65 -5.67 -2.51
N ALA A 135 4.34 -4.54 -2.42
CA ALA A 135 5.74 -4.38 -2.84
C ALA A 135 6.03 -4.89 -4.27
N HIS A 136 5.01 -4.86 -5.14
CA HIS A 136 5.08 -5.35 -6.52
C HIS A 136 4.56 -4.26 -7.46
N PHE A 137 5.48 -3.58 -8.14
CA PHE A 137 5.24 -2.31 -8.83
C PHE A 137 5.06 -2.43 -10.34
N SER A 138 5.31 -3.60 -10.91
CA SER A 138 5.15 -3.86 -12.35
C SER A 138 3.69 -3.90 -12.79
N ILE A 139 2.77 -4.20 -11.86
CA ILE A 139 1.33 -4.27 -12.07
C ILE A 139 0.59 -3.49 -10.97
N GLY A 140 -0.58 -2.98 -11.29
CA GLY A 140 -1.45 -2.25 -10.36
C GLY A 140 -2.88 -2.75 -10.45
N LYS A 141 -3.72 -2.10 -11.26
CA LYS A 141 -5.10 -2.51 -11.54
C LYS A 141 -5.22 -3.95 -12.08
N GLU A 142 -4.15 -4.48 -12.68
CA GLU A 142 -4.02 -5.85 -13.17
C GLU A 142 -4.00 -6.88 -12.02
N LYS A 143 -3.85 -6.45 -10.78
CA LYS A 143 -4.03 -7.30 -9.59
C LYS A 143 -5.50 -7.60 -9.29
N MET A 144 -6.40 -6.69 -9.71
CA MET A 144 -7.81 -6.75 -9.39
C MET A 144 -8.67 -7.25 -10.55
N VAL A 145 -8.22 -7.02 -11.78
CA VAL A 145 -8.96 -7.34 -13.01
C VAL A 145 -8.02 -8.07 -13.96
N ARG A 146 -8.51 -9.15 -14.58
CA ARG A 146 -7.76 -9.87 -15.60
C ARG A 146 -7.37 -8.91 -16.72
N PRO A 147 -6.08 -8.72 -16.96
CA PRO A 147 -5.63 -7.78 -17.98
C PRO A 147 -5.94 -8.26 -19.40
N PHE A 148 -6.12 -7.31 -20.32
CA PHE A 148 -6.23 -7.56 -21.75
C PHE A 148 -5.50 -6.47 -22.55
N GLY A 149 -5.06 -6.79 -23.77
CA GLY A 149 -4.30 -5.86 -24.60
C GLY A 149 -3.07 -5.29 -23.87
N VAL A 150 -2.40 -6.12 -23.09
CA VAL A 150 -1.10 -5.87 -22.44
C VAL A 150 -0.07 -6.84 -22.97
N SER A 151 1.21 -6.64 -22.66
CA SER A 151 2.25 -7.60 -23.05
C SER A 151 2.06 -8.96 -22.34
N PRO A 152 2.60 -10.04 -22.94
CA PRO A 152 2.57 -11.36 -22.31
C PRO A 152 3.17 -11.38 -20.90
N GLU A 153 4.23 -10.60 -20.66
CA GLU A 153 4.92 -10.49 -19.39
C GLU A 153 4.01 -9.91 -18.30
N ILE A 154 3.30 -8.82 -18.60
CA ILE A 154 2.33 -8.20 -17.69
C ILE A 154 1.18 -9.17 -17.39
N SER A 155 0.70 -9.87 -18.42
CA SER A 155 -0.38 -10.86 -18.26
C SER A 155 0.04 -12.03 -17.36
N ALA A 156 1.24 -12.56 -17.57
CA ALA A 156 1.81 -13.64 -16.75
C ALA A 156 2.06 -13.18 -15.31
N ASP A 157 2.60 -11.98 -15.13
CA ASP A 157 2.88 -11.41 -13.82
C ASP A 157 1.59 -11.21 -13.02
N ALA A 158 0.54 -10.67 -13.62
CA ALA A 158 -0.77 -10.52 -13.02
C ALA A 158 -1.38 -11.88 -12.62
N GLY A 159 -1.31 -12.87 -13.51
CA GLY A 159 -1.80 -14.23 -13.22
C GLY A 159 -1.08 -14.88 -12.05
N ASN A 160 0.26 -14.78 -12.01
CA ASN A 160 1.06 -15.29 -10.89
C ASN A 160 0.73 -14.58 -9.57
N TRP A 161 0.50 -13.27 -9.63
CA TRP A 161 0.12 -12.50 -8.46
C TRP A 161 -1.21 -12.97 -7.87
N VAL A 162 -2.24 -13.11 -8.71
CA VAL A 162 -3.58 -13.49 -8.27
C VAL A 162 -3.58 -14.89 -7.65
N VAL A 163 -2.87 -15.84 -8.26
CA VAL A 163 -2.72 -17.20 -7.70
C VAL A 163 -2.05 -17.16 -6.33
N ARG A 164 -0.99 -16.38 -6.19
CA ARG A 164 -0.19 -16.33 -4.96
C ARG A 164 -0.86 -15.56 -3.82
N CYS A 165 -1.60 -14.49 -4.14
CA CYS A 165 -2.07 -13.52 -3.15
C CYS A 165 -3.60 -13.50 -2.96
N TYR A 166 -4.37 -14.02 -3.93
CA TYR A 166 -5.84 -13.94 -3.93
C TYR A 166 -6.52 -15.28 -4.24
N ASP A 167 -5.82 -16.40 -4.06
CA ASP A 167 -6.35 -17.76 -4.30
C ASP A 167 -6.84 -18.01 -5.76
N GLY A 168 -6.39 -17.22 -6.72
CA GLY A 168 -6.57 -17.44 -8.14
C GLY A 168 -7.62 -16.58 -8.87
N PRO A 169 -8.80 -16.22 -8.31
CA PRO A 169 -9.76 -15.40 -9.05
C PRO A 169 -9.36 -13.90 -9.02
N TYR A 170 -9.60 -13.23 -10.14
CA TYR A 170 -9.56 -11.77 -10.17
C TYR A 170 -10.83 -11.23 -9.51
N THR A 171 -10.68 -10.51 -8.42
CA THR A 171 -11.80 -10.03 -7.59
C THR A 171 -12.77 -9.14 -8.37
N GLY A 172 -12.25 -8.27 -9.26
CA GLY A 172 -13.09 -7.42 -10.11
C GLY A 172 -13.91 -8.21 -11.10
N ASP A 173 -13.31 -9.21 -11.75
CA ASP A 173 -14.01 -10.09 -12.69
C ASP A 173 -15.11 -10.90 -11.98
N TYR A 174 -14.85 -11.33 -10.75
CA TYR A 174 -15.83 -12.06 -9.94
C TYR A 174 -17.08 -11.22 -9.64
N PHE A 175 -16.91 -9.94 -9.32
CA PHE A 175 -18.06 -9.07 -9.03
C PHE A 175 -18.80 -8.58 -10.28
N ALA A 176 -18.22 -8.70 -11.46
CA ALA A 176 -18.84 -8.26 -12.72
C ALA A 176 -19.68 -9.33 -13.39
N GLN A 177 -19.59 -10.58 -12.96
CA GLN A 177 -20.39 -11.73 -13.44
C GLN A 177 -21.74 -11.80 -12.76
#